data_a8ee2b11a7ffac5360f7901f0dc18b04
#
_entry.id   a8ee2b11a7ffac5360f7901f0dc18b04
#
_cell.length_a   1.000
_cell.length_b   1.000
_cell.length_c   1.000
_cell.angle_alpha   90.00
_cell.angle_beta   90.00
_cell.angle_gamma   90.00
#
_symmetry.space_group_name_H-M   'P 1'
#
loop_
_entity.id
_entity.type
_entity.pdbx_description
1 polymer ?
#
loop_
_entity_poly.entity_id
_entity_poly.type
_entity_poly.pdbx_seq_one_letter_code
_entity_poly.pdbx_strand_id
1 'polypeptide(L)'
;LFRSERYYEAIDLLKGMISRPSFSRDETAVADFLQAEWQKAGQKVFRKGNNLWIIAPDFDFGKPTLLLNSHIDTVKPASGWTKDPFTPEETEDDQLYGLGSNDAGASVVSLYEAFCILSEKEQPYNLIFLASCEEEVSGKNGIESALAELPPISFAVVGEPTGMQPAVAEKGLMVLDCTAIGKAGHAARNEGINAITLAMKDIEWFSTYQFPEKSDFLGPVKMTVTIIHAGTQHNVVPDKCEFTVDIRTNEFYTNEQLFELIKEKVHCEIKARSFRLSSTRTDLDHPFVRRAILMGKEPFGSPTLSDQALMRFPSVKIGPGNSARSHSTDEYIKGPEIREAIDTYVRLLNGLQL
;
A
#
# COMPACT_ATOMS: atom_id res chain seq x y z
N LEU A 1 -25.66 -12.75 -18.57
CA LEU A 1 -24.97 -12.28 -19.81
C LEU A 1 -24.15 -11.03 -19.51
N PHE A 2 -24.74 -9.94 -19.04
CA PHE A 2 -24.04 -8.66 -18.77
C PHE A 2 -22.84 -8.78 -17.82
N ARG A 3 -22.94 -9.53 -16.69
CA ARG A 3 -21.83 -9.73 -15.75
C ARG A 3 -20.73 -10.65 -16.29
N SER A 4 -21.05 -11.55 -17.24
CA SER A 4 -20.05 -12.37 -17.88
C SER A 4 -19.21 -11.56 -18.89
N GLU A 5 -19.81 -10.60 -19.60
CA GLU A 5 -19.11 -9.69 -20.51
C GLU A 5 -18.10 -8.84 -19.74
N ARG A 6 -18.49 -8.21 -18.63
CA ARG A 6 -17.65 -7.41 -17.75
C ARG A 6 -16.44 -8.18 -17.21
N TYR A 7 -16.62 -9.46 -16.90
CA TYR A 7 -15.50 -10.32 -16.47
C TYR A 7 -14.45 -10.50 -17.59
N TYR A 8 -14.89 -10.73 -18.83
CA TYR A 8 -13.94 -10.88 -19.95
C TYR A 8 -13.25 -9.55 -20.28
N GLU A 9 -13.95 -8.44 -20.19
CA GLU A 9 -13.36 -7.08 -20.32
C GLU A 9 -12.27 -6.85 -19.25
N ALA A 10 -12.52 -7.24 -17.99
CA ALA A 10 -11.53 -7.17 -16.92
C ALA A 10 -10.28 -8.03 -17.21
N ILE A 11 -10.47 -9.26 -17.69
CA ILE A 11 -9.35 -10.16 -18.05
C ILE A 11 -8.53 -9.58 -19.21
N ASP A 12 -9.17 -9.08 -20.25
CA ASP A 12 -8.48 -8.49 -21.40
C ASP A 12 -7.71 -7.22 -21.01
N LEU A 13 -8.30 -6.38 -20.15
CA LEU A 13 -7.63 -5.20 -19.61
C LEU A 13 -6.41 -5.58 -18.78
N LEU A 14 -6.52 -6.61 -17.90
CA LEU A 14 -5.42 -7.12 -17.09
C LEU A 14 -4.28 -7.69 -17.94
N LYS A 15 -4.59 -8.46 -18.99
CA LYS A 15 -3.59 -8.93 -19.95
C LYS A 15 -2.86 -7.78 -20.63
N GLY A 16 -3.60 -6.73 -20.99
CA GLY A 16 -3.04 -5.52 -21.55
C GLY A 16 -2.11 -4.80 -20.58
N MET A 17 -2.41 -4.78 -19.28
CA MET A 17 -1.54 -4.24 -18.23
C MET A 17 -0.26 -5.08 -18.09
N ILE A 18 -0.38 -6.40 -17.91
CA ILE A 18 0.76 -7.31 -17.77
C ILE A 18 1.75 -7.17 -18.94
N SER A 19 1.24 -7.03 -20.17
CA SER A 19 2.08 -6.90 -21.37
C SER A 19 2.89 -5.60 -21.45
N ARG A 20 2.76 -4.73 -20.47
CA ARG A 20 3.44 -3.42 -20.41
C ARG A 20 4.19 -3.30 -19.09
N PRO A 21 5.53 -3.47 -19.07
CA PRO A 21 6.31 -3.23 -17.86
C PRO A 21 5.93 -1.88 -17.24
N SER A 22 5.63 -1.88 -15.93
CA SER A 22 5.14 -0.71 -15.20
C SER A 22 5.84 -0.58 -13.86
N PHE A 23 7.17 -0.62 -13.86
CA PHE A 23 7.93 -0.43 -12.63
C PHE A 23 7.65 0.93 -12.01
N SER A 24 7.63 1.00 -10.68
CA SER A 24 7.45 2.28 -9.97
C SER A 24 8.33 3.39 -10.55
N ARG A 25 7.73 4.50 -10.92
CA ARG A 25 8.28 5.67 -11.63
C ARG A 25 8.50 5.49 -13.14
N ASP A 26 8.09 4.38 -13.71
CA ASP A 26 8.16 4.09 -15.15
C ASP A 26 6.85 3.44 -15.66
N GLU A 27 5.70 3.98 -15.22
CA GLU A 27 4.37 3.44 -15.49
C GLU A 27 3.72 4.06 -16.73
N THR A 28 4.41 4.91 -17.48
CA THR A 28 3.80 5.70 -18.58
C THR A 28 3.11 4.81 -19.60
N ALA A 29 3.71 3.68 -19.97
CA ALA A 29 3.14 2.80 -20.99
C ALA A 29 1.81 2.16 -20.55
N VAL A 30 1.69 1.72 -19.30
CA VAL A 30 0.44 1.17 -18.76
C VAL A 30 -0.60 2.26 -18.54
N ALA A 31 -0.18 3.45 -18.07
CA ALA A 31 -1.07 4.59 -17.91
C ALA A 31 -1.66 5.06 -19.24
N ASP A 32 -0.85 5.17 -20.30
CA ASP A 32 -1.31 5.50 -21.65
C ASP A 32 -2.31 4.47 -22.19
N PHE A 33 -2.02 3.19 -21.98
CA PHE A 33 -2.90 2.11 -22.37
C PHE A 33 -4.26 2.19 -21.65
N LEU A 34 -4.26 2.29 -20.32
CA LEU A 34 -5.50 2.38 -19.53
C LEU A 34 -6.31 3.62 -19.89
N GLN A 35 -5.65 4.77 -20.07
CA GLN A 35 -6.31 5.99 -20.52
C GLN A 35 -7.01 5.79 -21.87
N ALA A 36 -6.35 5.16 -22.84
CA ALA A 36 -6.90 4.91 -24.15
C ALA A 36 -8.10 3.95 -24.11
N GLU A 37 -8.00 2.84 -23.36
CA GLU A 37 -9.09 1.86 -23.24
C GLU A 37 -10.31 2.47 -22.52
N TRP A 38 -10.12 3.22 -21.44
CA TRP A 38 -11.23 3.87 -20.75
C TRP A 38 -11.88 4.98 -21.56
N GLN A 39 -11.10 5.77 -22.33
CA GLN A 39 -11.66 6.75 -23.28
C GLN A 39 -12.47 6.09 -24.39
N LYS A 40 -11.98 4.96 -24.93
CA LYS A 40 -12.70 4.14 -25.92
C LYS A 40 -14.00 3.59 -25.35
N ALA A 41 -14.03 3.27 -24.06
CA ALA A 41 -15.25 2.87 -23.32
C ALA A 41 -16.18 4.06 -23.01
N GLY A 42 -15.85 5.29 -23.47
CA GLY A 42 -16.67 6.49 -23.29
C GLY A 42 -16.43 7.23 -21.96
N GLN A 43 -15.42 6.84 -21.18
CA GLN A 43 -15.11 7.50 -19.92
C GLN A 43 -14.36 8.83 -20.13
N LYS A 44 -14.69 9.84 -19.29
CA LYS A 44 -13.89 11.05 -19.18
C LYS A 44 -12.75 10.81 -18.20
N VAL A 45 -11.56 10.54 -18.74
CA VAL A 45 -10.37 10.25 -17.94
C VAL A 45 -9.61 11.53 -17.64
N PHE A 46 -9.31 11.74 -16.36
CA PHE A 46 -8.40 12.77 -15.89
C PHE A 46 -7.03 12.13 -15.59
N ARG A 47 -5.96 12.93 -15.65
CA ARG A 47 -4.60 12.44 -15.46
C ARG A 47 -3.71 13.45 -14.77
N LYS A 48 -2.87 12.99 -13.83
CA LYS A 48 -1.73 13.73 -13.29
C LYS A 48 -0.52 12.83 -13.16
N GLY A 49 0.51 13.10 -13.97
CA GLY A 49 1.62 12.15 -14.13
C GLY A 49 1.10 10.83 -14.69
N ASN A 50 1.33 9.73 -13.97
CA ASN A 50 0.82 8.41 -14.31
C ASN A 50 -0.42 8.00 -13.48
N ASN A 51 -0.92 8.87 -12.59
CA ASN A 51 -2.20 8.66 -11.93
C ASN A 51 -3.35 8.99 -12.90
N LEU A 52 -4.36 8.11 -12.95
CA LEU A 52 -5.54 8.26 -13.79
C LEU A 52 -6.80 8.17 -12.94
N TRP A 53 -7.80 9.03 -13.17
CA TRP A 53 -9.07 8.89 -12.48
C TRP A 53 -10.26 9.22 -13.34
N ILE A 54 -11.40 8.67 -12.91
CA ILE A 54 -12.71 8.84 -13.52
C ILE A 54 -13.68 9.24 -12.42
N ILE A 55 -14.53 10.21 -12.70
CA ILE A 55 -15.62 10.63 -11.81
C ILE A 55 -16.94 10.20 -12.46
N ALA A 56 -17.79 9.50 -11.70
CA ALA A 56 -19.09 9.12 -12.18
C ALA A 56 -19.93 10.37 -12.57
N PRO A 57 -20.86 10.24 -13.52
CA PRO A 57 -21.78 11.33 -13.88
C PRO A 57 -22.55 11.87 -12.65
N ASP A 58 -23.06 13.09 -12.78
CA ASP A 58 -23.98 13.72 -11.80
C ASP A 58 -23.36 13.93 -10.42
N PHE A 59 -22.09 14.38 -10.38
CA PHE A 59 -21.41 14.74 -9.13
C PHE A 59 -22.19 15.82 -8.37
N ASP A 60 -22.54 15.54 -7.12
CA ASP A 60 -23.30 16.41 -6.22
C ASP A 60 -22.47 16.75 -4.97
N PHE A 61 -22.13 18.03 -4.75
CA PHE A 61 -21.40 18.49 -3.58
C PHE A 61 -22.14 18.29 -2.25
N GLY A 62 -23.45 17.99 -2.29
CA GLY A 62 -24.25 17.64 -1.11
C GLY A 62 -24.14 16.17 -0.69
N LYS A 63 -23.54 15.32 -1.53
CA LYS A 63 -23.33 13.90 -1.23
C LYS A 63 -21.91 13.63 -0.73
N PRO A 64 -21.70 12.62 0.17
CA PRO A 64 -20.35 12.14 0.49
C PRO A 64 -19.68 11.55 -0.76
N THR A 65 -18.37 11.50 -0.79
CA THR A 65 -17.60 10.95 -1.91
C THR A 65 -16.89 9.67 -1.54
N LEU A 66 -17.14 8.61 -2.30
CA LEU A 66 -16.47 7.32 -2.25
C LEU A 66 -15.36 7.26 -3.29
N LEU A 67 -14.15 6.95 -2.85
CA LEU A 67 -13.01 6.68 -3.70
C LEU A 67 -12.75 5.18 -3.81
N LEU A 68 -12.66 4.66 -5.02
CA LEU A 68 -12.12 3.33 -5.32
C LEU A 68 -10.71 3.53 -5.86
N ASN A 69 -9.71 2.95 -5.21
CA ASN A 69 -8.31 3.13 -5.58
C ASN A 69 -7.59 1.79 -5.68
N SER A 70 -6.68 1.65 -6.63
CA SER A 70 -5.67 0.60 -6.67
C SER A 70 -4.50 1.07 -7.53
N HIS A 71 -3.31 0.47 -7.34
CA HIS A 71 -2.10 0.90 -8.04
C HIS A 71 -1.85 0.14 -9.34
N ILE A 72 -1.13 0.79 -10.27
CA ILE A 72 -0.77 0.26 -11.58
C ILE A 72 0.72 -0.07 -11.72
N ASP A 73 1.53 0.36 -10.75
CA ASP A 73 2.94 0.04 -10.75
C ASP A 73 3.21 -1.35 -10.16
N THR A 74 4.38 -1.87 -10.48
CA THR A 74 4.88 -3.16 -10.02
C THR A 74 6.31 -3.03 -9.52
N VAL A 75 6.72 -3.96 -8.66
CA VAL A 75 8.13 -4.21 -8.38
C VAL A 75 8.83 -4.78 -9.61
N LYS A 76 10.17 -4.85 -9.60
CA LYS A 76 10.92 -5.61 -10.60
C LYS A 76 10.73 -7.11 -10.38
N PRO A 77 10.69 -7.93 -11.43
CA PRO A 77 10.55 -9.36 -11.28
C PRO A 77 11.68 -9.94 -10.45
N ALA A 78 11.35 -10.79 -9.48
CA ALA A 78 12.32 -11.54 -8.69
C ALA A 78 13.11 -12.51 -9.57
N SER A 79 14.31 -12.90 -9.14
CA SER A 79 15.07 -13.96 -9.83
C SER A 79 14.35 -15.31 -9.66
N GLY A 80 14.32 -16.09 -10.73
CA GLY A 80 13.73 -17.46 -10.70
C GLY A 80 12.35 -17.62 -11.33
N TRP A 81 11.85 -16.59 -12.01
CA TRP A 81 10.66 -16.74 -12.86
C TRP A 81 10.89 -17.85 -13.90
N THR A 82 9.92 -18.76 -14.04
CA THR A 82 9.93 -19.82 -15.06
C THR A 82 9.15 -19.43 -16.29
N LYS A 83 8.23 -18.45 -16.17
CA LYS A 83 7.45 -17.84 -17.23
C LYS A 83 7.99 -16.44 -17.55
N ASP A 84 7.65 -15.90 -18.73
CA ASP A 84 7.93 -14.49 -19.00
C ASP A 84 6.99 -13.60 -18.18
N PRO A 85 7.49 -12.74 -17.26
CA PRO A 85 6.65 -11.91 -16.40
C PRO A 85 5.77 -10.91 -17.17
N PHE A 86 6.08 -10.61 -18.43
CA PHE A 86 5.36 -9.64 -19.27
C PHE A 86 4.54 -10.27 -20.39
N THR A 87 4.48 -11.59 -20.45
CA THR A 87 3.63 -12.32 -21.38
C THR A 87 2.50 -13.00 -20.59
N PRO A 88 1.26 -12.44 -20.63
CA PRO A 88 0.14 -13.01 -19.89
C PRO A 88 -0.18 -14.42 -20.40
N GLU A 89 -0.16 -15.39 -19.49
CA GLU A 89 -0.41 -16.78 -19.80
C GLU A 89 -1.59 -17.32 -19.00
N GLU A 90 -2.67 -17.71 -19.67
CA GLU A 90 -3.79 -18.43 -19.03
C GLU A 90 -3.55 -19.93 -19.06
N THR A 91 -3.87 -20.59 -17.95
CA THR A 91 -3.79 -22.05 -17.84
C THR A 91 -5.19 -22.69 -17.83
N GLU A 92 -5.25 -24.00 -18.00
CA GLU A 92 -6.49 -24.78 -17.91
C GLU A 92 -7.17 -24.68 -16.53
N ASP A 93 -6.42 -24.32 -15.48
CA ASP A 93 -6.91 -24.13 -14.11
C ASP A 93 -7.42 -22.69 -13.84
N ASP A 94 -7.74 -21.92 -14.88
CA ASP A 94 -8.18 -20.52 -14.78
C ASP A 94 -7.18 -19.60 -14.06
N GLN A 95 -5.87 -19.86 -14.17
CA GLN A 95 -4.83 -19.00 -13.62
C GLN A 95 -4.26 -18.11 -14.72
N LEU A 96 -4.22 -16.80 -14.48
CA LEU A 96 -3.56 -15.83 -15.35
C LEU A 96 -2.23 -15.43 -14.71
N TYR A 97 -1.12 -15.87 -15.30
CA TYR A 97 0.23 -15.55 -14.89
C TYR A 97 0.71 -14.23 -15.48
N GLY A 98 1.52 -13.53 -14.73
CA GLY A 98 2.20 -12.30 -15.14
C GLY A 98 2.48 -11.38 -13.96
N LEU A 99 3.52 -10.59 -14.06
CA LEU A 99 3.90 -9.62 -13.03
C LEU A 99 2.81 -8.56 -12.85
N GLY A 100 2.39 -8.31 -11.61
CA GLY A 100 1.30 -7.40 -11.29
C GLY A 100 -0.09 -7.98 -11.57
N SER A 101 -0.21 -9.27 -11.92
CA SER A 101 -1.52 -9.90 -12.08
C SER A 101 -2.30 -9.99 -10.77
N ASN A 102 -1.60 -10.27 -9.65
CA ASN A 102 -2.15 -10.35 -8.30
C ASN A 102 -1.98 -9.02 -7.55
N ASP A 103 -0.84 -8.34 -7.71
CA ASP A 103 -0.45 -7.12 -6.97
C ASP A 103 -0.15 -5.96 -7.92
N ALA A 104 -1.10 -5.03 -8.20
CA ALA A 104 -2.51 -5.11 -7.81
C ALA A 104 -3.44 -5.01 -9.03
N GLY A 105 -2.98 -5.50 -10.23
CA GLY A 105 -3.74 -5.38 -11.48
C GLY A 105 -5.14 -6.00 -11.41
N ALA A 106 -5.29 -7.17 -10.75
CA ALA A 106 -6.60 -7.77 -10.52
C ALA A 106 -7.54 -6.84 -9.74
N SER A 107 -7.02 -6.10 -8.76
CA SER A 107 -7.80 -5.11 -8.03
C SER A 107 -8.15 -3.90 -8.89
N VAL A 108 -7.22 -3.40 -9.71
CA VAL A 108 -7.48 -2.29 -10.67
C VAL A 108 -8.66 -2.64 -11.57
N VAL A 109 -8.61 -3.78 -12.24
CA VAL A 109 -9.65 -4.15 -13.19
C VAL A 109 -10.98 -4.49 -12.51
N SER A 110 -10.95 -5.15 -11.34
CA SER A 110 -12.17 -5.48 -10.59
C SER A 110 -12.88 -4.24 -10.04
N LEU A 111 -12.13 -3.26 -9.53
CA LEU A 111 -12.68 -1.99 -9.05
C LEU A 111 -13.19 -1.12 -10.20
N TYR A 112 -12.50 -1.12 -11.34
CA TYR A 112 -12.96 -0.42 -12.54
C TYR A 112 -14.30 -0.97 -13.03
N GLU A 113 -14.46 -2.30 -13.11
CA GLU A 113 -15.73 -2.89 -13.52
C GLU A 113 -16.85 -2.64 -12.49
N ALA A 114 -16.53 -2.70 -11.20
CA ALA A 114 -17.47 -2.33 -10.15
C ALA A 114 -17.89 -0.85 -10.24
N PHE A 115 -16.94 0.05 -10.53
CA PHE A 115 -17.20 1.47 -10.80
C PHE A 115 -18.18 1.62 -11.99
N CYS A 116 -17.92 0.95 -13.11
CA CYS A 116 -18.80 1.01 -14.28
C CYS A 116 -20.24 0.56 -13.93
N ILE A 117 -20.38 -0.59 -13.25
CA ILE A 117 -21.70 -1.13 -12.87
C ILE A 117 -22.45 -0.19 -11.90
N LEU A 118 -21.73 0.36 -10.91
CA LEU A 118 -22.32 1.26 -9.91
C LEU A 118 -22.72 2.62 -10.51
N SER A 119 -21.98 3.10 -11.50
CA SER A 119 -22.23 4.38 -12.19
C SER A 119 -23.46 4.33 -13.12
N GLU A 120 -24.01 3.15 -13.43
CA GLU A 120 -25.24 3.01 -14.23
C GLU A 120 -26.51 3.41 -13.45
N LYS A 121 -26.41 3.54 -12.13
CA LYS A 121 -27.53 3.86 -11.24
C LYS A 121 -27.12 4.96 -10.27
N GLU A 122 -28.08 5.79 -9.93
CA GLU A 122 -27.88 6.79 -8.88
C GLU A 122 -27.49 6.11 -7.57
N GLN A 123 -26.43 6.64 -6.95
CA GLN A 123 -25.92 6.22 -5.65
C GLN A 123 -26.14 7.34 -4.60
N PRO A 124 -26.20 6.98 -3.30
CA PRO A 124 -26.30 7.99 -2.23
C PRO A 124 -24.97 8.72 -1.98
N TYR A 125 -23.95 8.50 -2.81
CA TYR A 125 -22.62 9.08 -2.75
C TYR A 125 -22.11 9.42 -4.17
N ASN A 126 -21.15 10.32 -4.24
CA ASN A 126 -20.34 10.52 -5.43
C ASN A 126 -19.32 9.38 -5.55
N LEU A 127 -19.06 8.91 -6.77
CA LEU A 127 -18.16 7.80 -6.99
C LEU A 127 -16.98 8.25 -7.86
N ILE A 128 -15.76 7.94 -7.39
CA ILE A 128 -14.51 8.19 -8.10
C ILE A 128 -13.73 6.88 -8.16
N PHE A 129 -13.17 6.54 -9.33
CA PHE A 129 -12.18 5.49 -9.49
C PHE A 129 -10.82 6.12 -9.80
N LEU A 130 -9.77 5.73 -9.08
CA LEU A 130 -8.41 6.20 -9.22
C LEU A 130 -7.45 5.00 -9.37
N ALA A 131 -6.73 4.98 -10.48
CA ALA A 131 -5.57 4.12 -10.67
C ALA A 131 -4.31 4.93 -10.36
N SER A 132 -3.63 4.61 -9.28
CA SER A 132 -2.46 5.31 -8.76
C SER A 132 -1.16 4.71 -9.27
N CYS A 133 -0.09 5.51 -9.30
CA CYS A 133 1.26 5.08 -9.60
C CYS A 133 2.17 5.22 -8.37
N GLU A 134 3.41 4.73 -8.44
CA GLU A 134 4.46 4.83 -7.42
C GLU A 134 4.06 4.27 -6.03
N GLU A 135 3.08 3.36 -5.93
CA GLU A 135 2.65 2.79 -4.65
C GLU A 135 3.77 1.99 -3.99
N GLU A 136 4.40 1.09 -4.73
CA GLU A 136 5.43 0.14 -4.28
C GLU A 136 6.71 0.81 -3.69
N VAL A 137 6.85 2.10 -3.96
CA VAL A 137 7.95 2.93 -3.41
C VAL A 137 7.43 4.09 -2.57
N SER A 138 6.13 4.15 -2.29
CA SER A 138 5.43 5.24 -1.59
C SER A 138 5.87 6.61 -2.15
N GLY A 139 5.86 6.73 -3.48
CA GLY A 139 6.43 7.87 -4.19
C GLY A 139 5.60 9.13 -4.03
N LYS A 140 6.25 10.30 -4.17
CA LYS A 140 5.58 11.60 -4.01
C LYS A 140 4.68 11.97 -5.19
N ASN A 141 4.92 11.38 -6.38
CA ASN A 141 4.08 11.60 -7.55
C ASN A 141 2.94 10.59 -7.66
N GLY A 142 2.85 9.66 -6.71
CA GLY A 142 1.78 8.68 -6.59
C GLY A 142 0.48 9.30 -6.09
N ILE A 143 -0.25 8.54 -5.29
CA ILE A 143 -1.61 8.90 -4.85
C ILE A 143 -1.72 10.29 -4.21
N GLU A 144 -0.75 10.75 -3.41
CA GLU A 144 -0.79 12.08 -2.78
C GLU A 144 -0.96 13.20 -3.82
N SER A 145 -0.27 13.07 -4.97
CA SER A 145 -0.38 14.05 -6.04
C SER A 145 -1.75 14.06 -6.70
N ALA A 146 -2.39 12.89 -6.82
CA ALA A 146 -3.74 12.76 -7.38
C ALA A 146 -4.79 13.26 -6.40
N LEU A 147 -4.70 12.92 -5.10
CA LEU A 147 -5.63 13.35 -4.06
C LEU A 147 -5.74 14.88 -3.96
N ALA A 148 -4.66 15.60 -4.26
CA ALA A 148 -4.66 17.07 -4.29
C ALA A 148 -5.55 17.68 -5.40
N GLU A 149 -5.89 16.90 -6.42
CA GLU A 149 -6.74 17.31 -7.55
C GLU A 149 -8.20 16.85 -7.39
N LEU A 150 -8.46 15.95 -6.41
CA LEU A 150 -9.78 15.38 -6.19
C LEU A 150 -10.63 16.24 -5.24
N PRO A 151 -11.97 16.19 -5.35
CA PRO A 151 -12.84 16.75 -4.32
C PRO A 151 -12.62 16.04 -2.98
N PRO A 152 -13.11 16.62 -1.86
CA PRO A 152 -13.02 15.98 -0.55
C PRO A 152 -13.59 14.55 -0.56
N ILE A 153 -12.80 13.60 -0.07
CA ILE A 153 -13.17 12.17 0.00
C ILE A 153 -13.71 11.88 1.40
N SER A 154 -14.83 11.18 1.48
CA SER A 154 -15.45 10.75 2.74
C SER A 154 -15.00 9.36 3.18
N PHE A 155 -14.78 8.46 2.21
CA PHE A 155 -14.35 7.09 2.45
C PHE A 155 -13.63 6.54 1.22
N ALA A 156 -12.65 5.65 1.42
CA ALA A 156 -12.00 4.95 0.31
C ALA A 156 -11.99 3.43 0.48
N VAL A 157 -12.09 2.74 -0.66
CA VAL A 157 -11.79 1.32 -0.81
C VAL A 157 -10.50 1.20 -1.60
N VAL A 158 -9.47 0.59 -0.99
CA VAL A 158 -8.16 0.39 -1.62
C VAL A 158 -8.02 -1.07 -2.03
N GLY A 159 -7.84 -1.29 -3.33
CA GLY A 159 -7.73 -2.62 -3.92
C GLY A 159 -6.33 -3.19 -3.77
N GLU A 160 -6.21 -4.25 -2.97
CA GLU A 160 -4.98 -4.98 -2.66
C GLU A 160 -5.29 -6.47 -2.47
N PRO A 161 -4.31 -7.39 -2.64
CA PRO A 161 -4.56 -8.83 -2.55
C PRO A 161 -4.82 -9.30 -1.12
N THR A 162 -6.08 -9.25 -0.68
CA THR A 162 -6.52 -9.63 0.68
C THR A 162 -7.43 -10.87 0.71
N GLY A 163 -7.65 -11.53 -0.42
CA GLY A 163 -8.64 -12.62 -0.53
C GLY A 163 -10.07 -12.14 -0.26
N MET A 164 -10.37 -10.90 -0.65
CA MET A 164 -11.66 -10.24 -0.39
C MET A 164 -12.03 -10.18 1.10
N GLN A 165 -11.04 -10.17 2.01
CA GLN A 165 -11.26 -9.86 3.43
C GLN A 165 -10.91 -8.39 3.71
N PRO A 166 -11.71 -7.64 4.49
CA PRO A 166 -11.47 -6.23 4.73
C PRO A 166 -10.35 -6.03 5.76
N ALA A 167 -9.21 -5.47 5.34
CA ALA A 167 -8.20 -4.98 6.25
C ALA A 167 -8.65 -3.61 6.79
N VAL A 168 -9.16 -3.62 8.03
CA VAL A 168 -9.71 -2.44 8.71
C VAL A 168 -8.66 -1.61 9.43
N ALA A 169 -7.45 -2.13 9.53
CA ALA A 169 -6.29 -1.45 10.09
C ALA A 169 -5.04 -1.83 9.31
N GLU A 170 -4.11 -0.90 9.17
CA GLU A 170 -2.83 -1.07 8.49
C GLU A 170 -1.71 -0.44 9.30
N LYS A 171 -0.56 -1.14 9.43
CA LYS A 171 0.62 -0.57 10.08
C LYS A 171 1.19 0.57 9.26
N GLY A 172 1.55 1.67 9.96
CA GLY A 172 2.36 2.72 9.36
C GLY A 172 3.85 2.34 9.33
N LEU A 173 4.64 3.20 8.71
CA LEU A 173 6.09 3.03 8.59
C LEU A 173 6.82 4.34 8.89
N MET A 174 7.79 4.27 9.79
CA MET A 174 8.81 5.29 9.95
C MET A 174 10.19 4.63 9.96
N VAL A 175 11.12 5.14 9.16
CA VAL A 175 12.51 4.67 9.16
C VAL A 175 13.39 5.73 9.79
N LEU A 176 14.17 5.35 10.81
CA LEU A 176 15.15 6.22 11.45
C LEU A 176 16.56 5.88 11.01
N ASP A 177 17.32 6.90 10.63
CA ASP A 177 18.77 6.85 10.54
C ASP A 177 19.33 7.38 11.87
N CYS A 178 20.10 6.53 12.56
CA CYS A 178 20.63 6.76 13.88
C CYS A 178 22.16 6.85 13.82
N THR A 179 22.76 7.79 14.59
CA THR A 179 24.21 7.98 14.62
C THR A 179 24.68 8.15 16.06
N ALA A 180 25.47 7.18 16.54
CA ALA A 180 26.20 7.31 17.80
C ALA A 180 27.56 7.95 17.52
N ILE A 181 27.87 9.04 18.25
CA ILE A 181 29.13 9.79 18.11
C ILE A 181 30.03 9.47 19.31
N GLY A 182 31.21 8.98 19.01
CA GLY A 182 32.30 8.69 19.94
C GLY A 182 33.49 9.61 19.72
N LYS A 183 34.68 9.06 19.99
CA LYS A 183 35.96 9.74 19.77
C LYS A 183 37.02 8.71 19.37
N ALA A 184 37.70 8.94 18.23
CA ALA A 184 38.75 8.08 17.79
C ALA A 184 39.92 8.00 18.79
N GLY A 185 40.58 6.85 18.83
CA GLY A 185 41.77 6.61 19.67
C GLY A 185 42.43 5.29 19.29
N HIS A 186 43.59 5.02 19.84
CA HIS A 186 44.30 3.76 19.61
C HIS A 186 43.70 2.64 20.48
N ALA A 187 43.26 1.54 19.86
CA ALA A 187 42.53 0.47 20.56
C ALA A 187 43.38 -0.22 21.69
N ALA A 188 44.69 -0.19 21.60
CA ALA A 188 45.59 -0.72 22.64
C ALA A 188 45.81 0.26 23.82
N ARG A 189 45.23 1.44 23.81
CA ARG A 189 45.35 2.45 24.84
C ARG A 189 43.98 2.81 25.41
N ASN A 190 43.94 3.31 26.65
CA ASN A 190 42.69 3.79 27.25
C ASN A 190 42.33 5.20 26.72
N GLU A 191 42.29 5.34 25.40
CA GLU A 191 42.03 6.58 24.68
C GLU A 191 40.74 6.42 23.82
N GLY A 192 40.08 7.54 23.59
CA GLY A 192 38.87 7.54 22.75
C GLY A 192 37.58 7.15 23.48
N ILE A 193 36.48 7.21 22.76
CA ILE A 193 35.12 6.81 23.18
C ILE A 193 34.58 5.96 22.06
N ASN A 194 34.35 4.69 22.33
CA ASN A 194 33.92 3.74 21.29
C ASN A 194 32.44 3.94 20.91
N ALA A 195 32.19 4.41 19.69
CA ALA A 195 30.84 4.64 19.18
C ALA A 195 30.02 3.35 19.05
N ILE A 196 30.64 2.19 18.83
CA ILE A 196 29.94 0.89 18.83
C ILE A 196 29.35 0.62 20.21
N THR A 197 30.14 0.81 21.28
CA THR A 197 29.70 0.58 22.66
C THR A 197 28.56 1.55 23.05
N LEU A 198 28.58 2.79 22.55
CA LEU A 198 27.48 3.73 22.74
C LEU A 198 26.22 3.27 21.99
N ALA A 199 26.36 2.91 20.71
CA ALA A 199 25.25 2.44 19.88
C ALA A 199 24.58 1.18 20.43
N MET A 200 25.35 0.25 21.04
CA MET A 200 24.80 -0.98 21.63
C MET A 200 23.70 -0.70 22.67
N LYS A 201 23.82 0.35 23.45
CA LYS A 201 22.81 0.72 24.47
C LYS A 201 21.50 1.15 23.82
N ASP A 202 21.58 1.97 22.78
CA ASP A 202 20.41 2.43 22.05
C ASP A 202 19.79 1.29 21.23
N ILE A 203 20.62 0.42 20.63
CA ILE A 203 20.16 -0.79 19.91
C ILE A 203 19.43 -1.76 20.86
N GLU A 204 19.95 -1.96 22.08
CA GLU A 204 19.26 -2.75 23.11
C GLU A 204 17.92 -2.13 23.47
N TRP A 205 17.86 -0.80 23.64
CA TRP A 205 16.60 -0.10 23.89
C TRP A 205 15.61 -0.30 22.74
N PHE A 206 16.00 -0.09 21.47
CA PHE A 206 15.14 -0.34 20.30
C PHE A 206 14.62 -1.77 20.23
N SER A 207 15.43 -2.73 20.68
CA SER A 207 15.10 -4.15 20.61
C SER A 207 14.18 -4.64 21.75
N THR A 208 14.17 -3.92 22.89
CA THR A 208 13.48 -4.38 24.10
C THR A 208 12.34 -3.49 24.55
N TYR A 209 12.35 -2.22 24.17
CA TYR A 209 11.30 -1.28 24.61
C TYR A 209 9.95 -1.60 23.98
N GLN A 210 8.92 -1.54 24.80
CA GLN A 210 7.53 -1.75 24.40
C GLN A 210 6.74 -0.47 24.68
N PHE A 211 6.13 0.07 23.63
CA PHE A 211 5.17 1.18 23.81
C PHE A 211 3.91 0.68 24.52
N PRO A 212 3.29 1.49 25.40
CA PRO A 212 2.17 1.06 26.23
C PRO A 212 0.92 0.71 25.42
N GLU A 213 0.61 1.46 24.36
CA GLU A 213 -0.59 1.26 23.58
C GLU A 213 -0.40 0.14 22.56
N LYS A 214 -1.30 -0.85 22.63
CA LYS A 214 -1.31 -2.03 21.77
C LYS A 214 -2.64 -2.14 21.03
N SER A 215 -2.58 -2.19 19.71
CA SER A 215 -3.75 -2.37 18.87
C SER A 215 -4.29 -3.80 18.94
N ASP A 216 -5.62 -3.95 18.95
CA ASP A 216 -6.28 -5.24 18.85
C ASP A 216 -6.07 -5.90 17.48
N PHE A 217 -5.91 -5.11 16.42
CA PHE A 217 -5.69 -5.58 15.06
C PHE A 217 -4.23 -5.63 14.64
N LEU A 218 -3.43 -4.64 15.05
CA LEU A 218 -2.04 -4.47 14.57
C LEU A 218 -1.00 -4.90 15.60
N GLY A 219 -1.43 -5.14 16.85
CA GLY A 219 -0.52 -5.42 17.95
C GLY A 219 0.31 -4.20 18.39
N PRO A 220 1.46 -4.40 19.03
CA PRO A 220 2.32 -3.31 19.47
C PRO A 220 3.05 -2.63 18.31
N VAL A 221 3.53 -1.42 18.56
CA VAL A 221 4.57 -0.80 17.73
C VAL A 221 5.78 -1.72 17.70
N LYS A 222 6.32 -1.99 16.50
CA LYS A 222 7.48 -2.85 16.32
C LYS A 222 8.65 -2.03 15.82
N MET A 223 9.79 -2.11 16.52
CA MET A 223 11.05 -1.50 16.11
C MET A 223 12.06 -2.59 15.79
N THR A 224 12.77 -2.48 14.67
CA THR A 224 13.75 -3.47 14.24
C THR A 224 14.99 -2.75 13.69
N VAL A 225 16.14 -2.98 14.31
CA VAL A 225 17.42 -2.51 13.74
C VAL A 225 17.76 -3.42 12.55
N THR A 226 17.91 -2.84 11.38
CA THR A 226 18.05 -3.58 10.11
C THR A 226 19.41 -3.40 9.44
N ILE A 227 20.12 -2.32 9.75
CA ILE A 227 21.44 -2.00 9.17
C ILE A 227 22.31 -1.45 10.29
N ILE A 228 23.62 -1.80 10.27
CA ILE A 228 24.63 -1.21 11.15
C ILE A 228 25.98 -1.12 10.43
N HIS A 229 26.65 0.03 10.57
CA HIS A 229 27.97 0.29 10.03
C HIS A 229 28.83 1.02 11.05
N ALA A 230 30.05 0.52 11.33
CA ALA A 230 31.01 1.16 12.21
C ALA A 230 32.44 0.64 12.01
N GLY A 231 33.43 1.50 12.30
CA GLY A 231 34.83 1.17 12.29
C GLY A 231 35.45 1.05 10.89
N THR A 232 36.75 1.23 10.82
CA THR A 232 37.56 1.16 9.57
C THR A 232 38.74 0.25 9.68
N GLN A 233 39.37 0.14 10.87
CA GLN A 233 40.54 -0.66 11.13
C GLN A 233 40.47 -1.29 12.52
N HIS A 234 41.04 -2.48 12.69
CA HIS A 234 41.01 -3.25 13.95
C HIS A 234 41.72 -2.57 15.15
N ASN A 235 42.63 -1.67 14.91
CA ASN A 235 43.45 -0.97 15.91
C ASN A 235 43.00 0.47 16.19
N VAL A 236 41.86 0.92 15.63
CA VAL A 236 41.28 2.25 15.81
C VAL A 236 39.94 2.12 16.54
N VAL A 237 39.76 2.86 17.65
CA VAL A 237 38.48 3.00 18.32
C VAL A 237 37.56 3.78 17.40
N PRO A 238 36.38 3.24 17.03
CA PRO A 238 35.45 3.94 16.13
C PRO A 238 34.86 5.20 16.80
N ASP A 239 34.88 6.30 16.09
CA ASP A 239 34.30 7.58 16.49
C ASP A 239 32.88 7.76 15.99
N LYS A 240 32.41 6.87 15.11
CA LYS A 240 31.03 6.89 14.54
C LYS A 240 30.49 5.47 14.39
N CYS A 241 29.22 5.30 14.78
CA CYS A 241 28.44 4.10 14.50
C CYS A 241 27.06 4.52 13.96
N GLU A 242 26.76 4.13 12.73
CA GLU A 242 25.50 4.40 12.05
C GLU A 242 24.65 3.14 12.01
N PHE A 243 23.37 3.27 12.31
CA PHE A 243 22.42 2.16 12.20
C PHE A 243 21.04 2.66 11.77
N THR A 244 20.25 1.77 11.17
CA THR A 244 18.91 2.08 10.67
C THR A 244 17.88 1.26 11.42
N VAL A 245 16.77 1.89 11.78
CA VAL A 245 15.64 1.26 12.47
C VAL A 245 14.39 1.37 11.63
N ASP A 246 13.79 0.22 11.27
CA ASP A 246 12.44 0.10 10.70
C ASP A 246 11.43 0.10 11.85
N ILE A 247 10.48 1.03 11.81
CA ILE A 247 9.44 1.18 12.85
C ILE A 247 8.07 1.00 12.21
N ARG A 248 7.36 -0.06 12.62
CA ARG A 248 5.98 -0.35 12.22
C ARG A 248 5.04 0.16 13.28
N THR A 249 4.32 1.22 12.95
CA THR A 249 3.46 1.95 13.89
C THR A 249 2.04 1.38 13.90
N ASN A 250 1.26 1.71 14.91
CA ASN A 250 -0.16 1.40 15.00
C ASN A 250 -0.98 2.70 15.12
N GLU A 251 -2.28 2.59 15.14
CA GLU A 251 -3.23 3.71 15.11
C GLU A 251 -3.22 4.61 16.34
N PHE A 252 -2.56 4.21 17.43
CA PHE A 252 -2.50 4.99 18.67
C PHE A 252 -1.46 6.10 18.65
N TYR A 253 -0.53 6.05 17.69
CA TYR A 253 0.56 7.01 17.58
C TYR A 253 0.70 7.55 16.16
N THR A 254 0.89 8.86 16.04
CA THR A 254 1.44 9.41 14.79
C THR A 254 2.95 9.15 14.72
N ASN A 255 3.50 9.15 13.51
CA ASN A 255 4.94 8.97 13.32
C ASN A 255 5.74 10.08 14.04
N GLU A 256 5.23 11.33 14.05
CA GLU A 256 5.83 12.46 14.75
C GLU A 256 5.83 12.26 16.27
N GLN A 257 4.72 11.78 16.84
CA GLN A 257 4.63 11.49 18.27
C GLN A 257 5.65 10.42 18.68
N LEU A 258 5.73 9.33 17.92
CA LEU A 258 6.71 8.28 18.18
C LEU A 258 8.15 8.78 18.05
N PHE A 259 8.43 9.61 17.06
CA PHE A 259 9.76 10.19 16.88
C PHE A 259 10.20 11.00 18.10
N GLU A 260 9.34 11.88 18.63
CA GLU A 260 9.67 12.67 19.83
C GLU A 260 9.80 11.79 21.08
N LEU A 261 8.94 10.78 21.26
CA LEU A 261 9.05 9.81 22.37
C LEU A 261 10.38 9.03 22.32
N ILE A 262 10.79 8.59 21.12
CA ILE A 262 12.05 7.87 20.92
C ILE A 262 13.23 8.79 21.22
N LYS A 263 13.21 10.02 20.73
CA LYS A 263 14.27 11.01 20.90
C LYS A 263 14.58 11.31 22.38
N GLU A 264 13.56 11.24 23.24
CA GLU A 264 13.74 11.40 24.69
C GLU A 264 14.43 10.19 25.37
N LYS A 265 14.46 9.04 24.72
CA LYS A 265 14.91 7.77 25.31
C LYS A 265 16.28 7.30 24.84
N VAL A 266 16.70 7.71 23.64
CA VAL A 266 17.98 7.31 23.05
C VAL A 266 19.02 8.43 23.17
N HIS A 267 20.30 8.06 23.12
CA HIS A 267 21.41 9.00 23.25
C HIS A 267 22.03 9.34 21.88
N CYS A 268 21.82 8.48 20.87
CA CYS A 268 22.27 8.74 19.51
C CYS A 268 21.47 9.86 18.85
N GLU A 269 22.08 10.50 17.87
CA GLU A 269 21.34 11.39 16.96
C GLU A 269 20.41 10.57 16.11
N ILE A 270 19.15 10.99 16.00
CA ILE A 270 18.15 10.31 15.16
C ILE A 270 17.58 11.26 14.12
N LYS A 271 17.34 10.71 12.91
CA LYS A 271 16.72 11.41 11.80
C LYS A 271 15.67 10.52 11.14
N ALA A 272 14.42 10.96 11.12
CA ALA A 272 13.38 10.27 10.36
C ALA A 272 13.54 10.57 8.86
N ARG A 273 13.46 9.51 8.03
CA ARG A 273 13.46 9.67 6.57
C ARG A 273 12.15 10.31 6.09
N SER A 274 11.04 9.95 6.73
CA SER A 274 9.71 10.48 6.42
C SER A 274 8.75 10.22 7.58
N PHE A 275 7.74 11.10 7.73
CA PHE A 275 6.59 10.92 8.63
C PHE A 275 5.29 10.61 7.88
N ARG A 276 5.33 10.54 6.53
CA ARG A 276 4.13 10.52 5.67
C ARG A 276 3.28 9.26 5.82
N LEU A 277 3.91 8.11 6.07
CA LEU A 277 3.29 6.78 6.02
C LEU A 277 2.63 6.45 7.36
N SER A 278 1.40 6.91 7.53
CA SER A 278 0.64 6.74 8.77
C SER A 278 0.00 5.36 8.88
N SER A 279 -0.15 4.88 10.11
CA SER A 279 -1.07 3.77 10.38
C SER A 279 -2.51 4.22 10.13
N THR A 280 -3.36 3.28 9.70
CA THR A 280 -4.79 3.52 9.46
C THR A 280 -5.67 2.64 10.33
N ARG A 281 -6.89 3.12 10.60
CA ARG A 281 -7.93 2.37 11.30
C ARG A 281 -9.30 2.84 10.84
N THR A 282 -10.18 1.89 10.52
CA THR A 282 -11.62 2.10 10.31
C THR A 282 -12.39 1.26 11.30
N ASP A 283 -13.36 1.84 11.97
CA ASP A 283 -14.13 1.18 13.01
C ASP A 283 -15.02 0.05 12.46
N LEU A 284 -15.29 -0.97 13.28
CA LEU A 284 -16.10 -2.12 12.88
C LEU A 284 -17.58 -1.75 12.67
N ASP A 285 -18.04 -0.64 13.24
CA ASP A 285 -19.40 -0.12 13.07
C ASP A 285 -19.54 0.76 11.81
N HIS A 286 -18.45 1.08 11.10
CA HIS A 286 -18.50 1.77 9.82
C HIS A 286 -19.43 1.01 8.85
N PRO A 287 -20.36 1.69 8.12
CA PRO A 287 -21.36 1.02 7.28
C PRO A 287 -20.80 0.01 6.29
N PHE A 288 -19.64 0.31 5.68
CA PHE A 288 -18.94 -0.61 4.78
C PHE A 288 -18.49 -1.88 5.50
N VAL A 289 -17.84 -1.75 6.67
CA VAL A 289 -17.30 -2.88 7.44
C VAL A 289 -18.44 -3.75 7.97
N ARG A 290 -19.50 -3.15 8.52
CA ARG A 290 -20.70 -3.89 8.95
C ARG A 290 -21.31 -4.69 7.81
N ARG A 291 -21.40 -4.10 6.61
CA ARG A 291 -21.93 -4.81 5.43
C ARG A 291 -21.03 -5.96 5.03
N ALA A 292 -19.70 -5.79 5.07
CA ALA A 292 -18.73 -6.86 4.81
C ALA A 292 -18.88 -8.03 5.81
N ILE A 293 -19.01 -7.73 7.10
CA ILE A 293 -19.26 -8.74 8.15
C ILE A 293 -20.58 -9.49 7.89
N LEU A 294 -21.65 -8.79 7.55
CA LEU A 294 -22.94 -9.42 7.20
C LEU A 294 -22.87 -10.31 5.95
N MET A 295 -21.91 -10.05 5.07
CA MET A 295 -21.59 -10.91 3.91
C MET A 295 -20.66 -12.08 4.25
N GLY A 296 -20.31 -12.28 5.52
CA GLY A 296 -19.43 -13.36 5.97
C GLY A 296 -17.94 -13.07 5.78
N LYS A 297 -17.55 -11.80 5.57
CA LYS A 297 -16.14 -11.41 5.51
C LYS A 297 -15.59 -11.15 6.91
N GLU A 298 -14.30 -11.44 7.11
CA GLU A 298 -13.62 -11.33 8.40
C GLU A 298 -12.67 -10.13 8.40
N PRO A 299 -12.96 -9.08 9.20
CA PRO A 299 -12.06 -7.93 9.35
C PRO A 299 -10.73 -8.33 9.99
N PHE A 300 -9.62 -7.79 9.47
CA PHE A 300 -8.28 -8.05 10.01
C PHE A 300 -7.39 -6.82 9.98
N GLY A 301 -6.22 -6.91 10.63
CA GLY A 301 -5.15 -5.92 10.59
C GLY A 301 -4.04 -6.32 9.63
N SER A 302 -3.70 -5.45 8.68
CA SER A 302 -2.64 -5.69 7.70
C SER A 302 -1.27 -5.24 8.23
N PRO A 303 -0.24 -6.10 8.16
CA PRO A 303 1.13 -5.70 8.51
C PRO A 303 1.84 -4.93 7.39
N THR A 304 1.31 -4.97 6.16
CA THR A 304 1.88 -4.34 4.96
C THR A 304 1.23 -3.00 4.67
N LEU A 305 2.01 -2.09 4.09
CA LEU A 305 1.55 -0.77 3.65
C LEU A 305 0.76 -0.87 2.34
N SER A 306 -0.02 0.17 2.09
CA SER A 306 -0.67 0.47 0.82
C SER A 306 -0.85 1.99 0.69
N ASP A 307 -1.49 2.44 -0.37
CA ASP A 307 -1.88 3.83 -0.56
C ASP A 307 -2.70 4.41 0.61
N GLN A 308 -3.33 3.56 1.44
CA GLN A 308 -4.03 3.99 2.65
C GLN A 308 -3.15 4.81 3.60
N ALA A 309 -1.86 4.47 3.71
CA ALA A 309 -0.92 5.16 4.60
C ALA A 309 -0.80 6.66 4.30
N LEU A 310 -1.18 7.07 3.08
CA LEU A 310 -1.14 8.45 2.58
C LEU A 310 -2.51 9.14 2.60
N MET A 311 -3.57 8.43 2.98
CA MET A 311 -4.93 8.96 3.09
C MET A 311 -5.18 9.55 4.49
N ARG A 312 -5.90 10.67 4.56
CA ARG A 312 -6.26 11.37 5.82
C ARG A 312 -7.75 11.25 6.13
N PHE A 313 -8.42 10.30 5.53
CA PHE A 313 -9.84 9.99 5.68
C PHE A 313 -10.00 8.47 5.87
N PRO A 314 -11.14 7.99 6.40
CA PRO A 314 -11.38 6.56 6.60
C PRO A 314 -11.23 5.75 5.31
N SER A 315 -10.57 4.60 5.41
CA SER A 315 -10.36 3.71 4.27
C SER A 315 -10.28 2.25 4.70
N VAL A 316 -10.60 1.34 3.80
CA VAL A 316 -10.46 -0.12 4.01
C VAL A 316 -9.75 -0.71 2.80
N LYS A 317 -8.76 -1.55 3.07
CA LYS A 317 -8.04 -2.32 2.06
C LYS A 317 -8.74 -3.66 1.85
N ILE A 318 -9.13 -3.96 0.59
CA ILE A 318 -9.82 -5.19 0.23
C ILE A 318 -9.67 -5.44 -1.26
N GLY A 319 -9.36 -6.68 -1.68
CA GLY A 319 -9.29 -7.03 -3.09
C GLY A 319 -9.04 -8.51 -3.35
N PRO A 320 -9.14 -8.92 -4.64
CA PRO A 320 -8.89 -10.30 -5.07
C PRO A 320 -7.43 -10.69 -4.89
N GLY A 321 -7.17 -11.98 -4.92
CA GLY A 321 -5.84 -12.53 -4.83
C GLY A 321 -5.36 -12.75 -3.39
N ASN A 322 -4.10 -13.10 -3.26
CA ASN A 322 -3.48 -13.45 -1.99
C ASN A 322 -2.13 -12.76 -1.85
N SER A 323 -1.91 -12.05 -0.75
CA SER A 323 -0.66 -11.35 -0.45
C SER A 323 0.58 -12.26 -0.47
N ALA A 324 0.45 -13.57 -0.26
CA ALA A 324 1.55 -14.52 -0.39
C ALA A 324 2.05 -14.71 -1.83
N ARG A 325 1.30 -14.26 -2.83
CA ARG A 325 1.70 -14.30 -4.25
C ARG A 325 2.38 -13.00 -4.69
N SER A 326 2.29 -11.93 -3.88
CA SER A 326 2.91 -10.65 -4.17
C SER A 326 4.43 -10.76 -4.09
N HIS A 327 5.13 -10.08 -5.00
CA HIS A 327 6.60 -10.04 -5.07
C HIS A 327 7.27 -11.43 -5.22
N SER A 328 6.51 -12.44 -5.65
CA SER A 328 7.00 -13.81 -5.84
C SER A 328 7.27 -14.11 -7.32
N THR A 329 7.98 -15.20 -7.57
CA THR A 329 8.17 -15.73 -8.93
C THR A 329 6.89 -16.38 -9.43
N ASP A 330 6.64 -16.29 -10.74
CA ASP A 330 5.46 -16.85 -11.38
C ASP A 330 4.15 -16.38 -10.71
N GLU A 331 4.08 -15.09 -10.42
CA GLU A 331 2.90 -14.43 -9.87
C GLU A 331 1.67 -14.68 -10.74
N TYR A 332 0.54 -14.96 -10.10
CA TYR A 332 -0.71 -15.24 -10.79
C TYR A 332 -1.94 -14.82 -10.02
N ILE A 333 -3.04 -14.61 -10.73
CA ILE A 333 -4.39 -14.48 -10.20
C ILE A 333 -5.29 -15.57 -10.79
N LYS A 334 -6.34 -15.99 -10.08
CA LYS A 334 -7.34 -16.89 -10.63
C LYS A 334 -8.53 -16.12 -11.18
N GLY A 335 -9.02 -16.52 -12.36
CA GLY A 335 -10.20 -15.90 -12.96
C GLY A 335 -11.42 -15.84 -12.03
N PRO A 336 -11.77 -16.92 -11.29
CA PRO A 336 -12.83 -16.87 -10.28
C PRO A 336 -12.64 -15.81 -9.19
N GLU A 337 -11.40 -15.48 -8.78
CA GLU A 337 -11.12 -14.46 -7.78
C GLU A 337 -11.50 -13.05 -8.30
N ILE A 338 -11.22 -12.75 -9.58
CA ILE A 338 -11.64 -11.48 -10.23
C ILE A 338 -13.17 -11.39 -10.31
N ARG A 339 -13.82 -12.48 -10.71
CA ARG A 339 -15.28 -12.54 -10.82
C ARG A 339 -15.95 -12.33 -9.46
N GLU A 340 -15.47 -13.04 -8.42
CA GLU A 340 -15.96 -12.86 -7.05
C GLU A 340 -15.73 -11.43 -6.56
N ALA A 341 -14.58 -10.82 -6.90
CA ALA A 341 -14.26 -9.46 -6.48
C ALA A 341 -15.24 -8.43 -7.07
N ILE A 342 -15.51 -8.48 -8.38
CA ILE A 342 -16.47 -7.59 -9.03
C ILE A 342 -17.85 -7.70 -8.36
N ASP A 343 -18.36 -8.93 -8.18
CA ASP A 343 -19.64 -9.16 -7.51
C ASP A 343 -19.64 -8.67 -6.05
N THR A 344 -18.58 -8.91 -5.32
CA THR A 344 -18.44 -8.51 -3.92
C THR A 344 -18.39 -7.00 -3.78
N TYR A 345 -17.61 -6.30 -4.60
CA TYR A 345 -17.55 -4.83 -4.58
C TYR A 345 -18.92 -4.21 -4.88
N VAL A 346 -19.61 -4.69 -5.92
CA VAL A 346 -20.95 -4.20 -6.25
C VAL A 346 -21.94 -4.43 -5.09
N ARG A 347 -21.90 -5.59 -4.45
CA ARG A 347 -22.78 -5.89 -3.30
C ARG A 347 -22.45 -5.06 -2.06
N LEU A 348 -21.15 -4.80 -1.81
CA LEU A 348 -20.70 -3.97 -0.69
C LEU A 348 -21.08 -2.50 -0.87
N LEU A 349 -21.05 -2.00 -2.10
CA LEU A 349 -21.09 -0.57 -2.37
C LEU A 349 -22.48 -0.09 -2.84
N ASN A 350 -23.24 -0.91 -3.56
CA ASN A 350 -24.56 -0.48 -4.08
C ASN A 350 -25.48 -0.01 -2.96
N GLY A 351 -25.89 1.27 -3.03
CA GLY A 351 -26.76 1.91 -2.04
C GLY A 351 -26.15 2.01 -0.63
N LEU A 352 -24.82 2.03 -0.50
CA LEU A 352 -24.14 2.21 0.78
C LEU A 352 -24.38 3.63 1.29
N GLN A 353 -24.80 3.78 2.54
CA GLN A 353 -24.89 5.07 3.22
C GLN A 353 -23.58 5.33 3.94
N LEU A 354 -22.85 6.38 3.56
CA LEU A 354 -21.57 6.80 4.14
C LEU A 354 -21.77 7.85 5.22
#